data_1b2b42600095934f785451a70297ceac
#
_entry.id   1b2b42600095934f785451a70297ceac
#
_cell.length_a   1.000
_cell.length_b   1.000
_cell.length_c   1.000
_cell.angle_alpha   90.00
_cell.angle_beta   90.00
_cell.angle_gamma   90.00
#
_symmetry.space_group_name_H-M   'P 1'
#
loop_
_entity.id
_entity.type
_entity.pdbx_description
1 polymer ?
#
loop_
_entity_poly.entity_id
_entity_poly.type
_entity_poly.pdbx_seq_one_letter_code
_entity_poly.pdbx_strand_id
1 'polypeptide(L)'
;SFDEDVEEVTIPVTIYNPTGLEVQLAVSTIEGKAEEDKDFEIISPISGVLTFAPGETVQEVVIGINERPNDRTGSLDFTLVIESLTEGFNVGNVNTAKLTIKDLDHKYKDFIGEWSATATGESGANYSWTMTVEPDDSDEEILLVKDLDPTVGFKSSEGYNIFDAVVDSNRSLRIKAGSFAGVLQGADYAIYAIDQAGYLSGDVYLDISSDRHTM
;
A
#
# COMPACT_ATOMS: atom_id res chain seq x y z
N SER A 1 12.48 1.24 -3.98
CA SER A 1 11.19 1.78 -3.54
C SER A 1 10.99 1.50 -2.05
N PHE A 2 10.26 2.35 -1.40
CA PHE A 2 9.91 2.29 0.03
C PHE A 2 8.52 2.88 0.21
N ASP A 3 7.87 2.57 1.32
CA ASP A 3 6.53 3.01 1.63
C ASP A 3 6.56 4.44 2.23
N GLU A 4 5.50 5.22 2.08
CA GLU A 4 5.47 6.63 2.52
C GLU A 4 5.44 6.81 4.05
N ASP A 5 5.10 5.76 4.81
CA ASP A 5 5.09 5.75 6.27
C ASP A 5 6.49 5.52 6.89
N VAL A 6 7.52 5.37 6.07
CA VAL A 6 8.90 5.26 6.53
C VAL A 6 9.44 6.66 6.80
N GLU A 7 9.84 6.94 8.05
CA GLU A 7 10.36 8.27 8.42
C GLU A 7 11.65 8.63 7.68
N GLU A 8 12.57 7.67 7.52
CA GLU A 8 13.90 7.89 6.92
C GLU A 8 14.33 6.70 6.08
N VAL A 9 15.05 6.99 5.00
CA VAL A 9 15.69 5.99 4.13
C VAL A 9 17.17 6.29 4.00
N THR A 10 18.01 5.28 4.24
CA THR A 10 19.46 5.39 4.12
C THR A 10 19.94 4.75 2.83
N ILE A 11 20.67 5.52 2.02
CA ILE A 11 21.25 5.09 0.76
C ILE A 11 22.77 5.06 0.88
N PRO A 12 23.41 3.88 0.86
CA PRO A 12 24.85 3.79 0.93
C PRO A 12 25.50 4.23 -0.39
N VAL A 13 26.51 5.08 -0.28
CA VAL A 13 27.37 5.53 -1.39
C VAL A 13 28.76 4.93 -1.19
N THR A 14 29.19 4.12 -2.15
CA THR A 14 30.48 3.44 -2.10
C THR A 14 31.41 3.95 -3.18
N ILE A 15 32.67 4.25 -2.81
CA ILE A 15 33.71 4.68 -3.74
C ILE A 15 34.86 3.67 -3.80
N TYR A 16 35.54 3.64 -4.94
CA TYR A 16 36.83 3.01 -5.07
C TYR A 16 37.92 4.08 -4.99
N ASN A 17 38.64 4.14 -3.85
CA ASN A 17 39.65 5.15 -3.57
C ASN A 17 41.03 4.50 -3.34
N PRO A 18 41.75 4.10 -4.40
CA PRO A 18 43.06 3.45 -4.29
C PRO A 18 44.15 4.41 -3.82
N THR A 19 43.95 5.74 -3.93
CA THR A 19 44.93 6.75 -3.52
C THR A 19 44.92 6.99 -2.01
N GLY A 20 43.84 6.65 -1.35
CA GLY A 20 43.61 6.90 0.07
C GLY A 20 43.59 8.39 0.45
N LEU A 21 43.33 9.27 -0.50
CA LEU A 21 43.17 10.73 -0.28
C LEU A 21 41.73 11.03 0.12
N GLU A 22 41.49 12.21 0.69
CA GLU A 22 40.13 12.70 0.90
C GLU A 22 39.38 12.84 -0.43
N VAL A 23 38.15 12.43 -0.49
CA VAL A 23 37.26 12.53 -1.67
C VAL A 23 35.97 13.24 -1.28
N GLN A 24 35.56 14.20 -2.07
CA GLN A 24 34.31 14.93 -1.91
C GLN A 24 33.39 14.70 -3.10
N LEU A 25 32.12 14.34 -2.79
CA LEU A 25 31.06 14.13 -3.77
C LEU A 25 29.88 15.06 -3.47
N ALA A 26 29.38 15.76 -4.48
CA ALA A 26 28.11 16.46 -4.37
C ALA A 26 26.95 15.46 -4.43
N VAL A 27 25.95 15.70 -3.60
CA VAL A 27 24.67 15.01 -3.58
C VAL A 27 23.60 16.01 -4.00
N SER A 28 22.80 15.65 -4.97
CA SER A 28 21.66 16.44 -5.43
C SER A 28 20.50 15.54 -5.83
N THR A 29 19.35 16.13 -6.05
CA THR A 29 18.16 15.45 -6.52
C THR A 29 17.67 16.02 -7.83
N ILE A 30 17.04 15.20 -8.64
CA ILE A 30 16.22 15.62 -9.77
C ILE A 30 14.79 15.23 -9.44
N GLU A 31 13.93 16.22 -9.34
CA GLU A 31 12.51 16.02 -9.10
C GLU A 31 11.89 15.21 -10.25
N GLY A 32 11.00 14.30 -9.86
CA GLY A 32 10.12 13.59 -10.76
C GLY A 32 8.67 14.00 -10.47
N LYS A 33 7.89 13.07 -9.94
CA LYS A 33 6.58 13.37 -9.34
C LYS A 33 6.70 13.83 -7.89
N ALA A 34 7.77 13.38 -7.17
CA ALA A 34 8.07 13.85 -5.83
C ALA A 34 8.81 15.17 -5.88
N GLU A 35 8.42 16.11 -5.03
CA GLU A 35 9.01 17.45 -4.89
C GLU A 35 9.82 17.51 -3.58
N GLU A 36 11.07 18.05 -3.65
CA GLU A 36 11.90 18.26 -2.46
C GLU A 36 11.24 19.31 -1.54
N ASP A 37 11.44 19.19 -0.23
CA ASP A 37 10.80 19.95 0.85
C ASP A 37 9.29 19.69 1.04
N LYS A 38 8.64 18.98 0.13
CA LYS A 38 7.24 18.65 0.21
C LYS A 38 6.99 17.16 0.46
N ASP A 39 7.60 16.31 -0.34
CA ASP A 39 7.43 14.86 -0.29
C ASP A 39 8.63 14.15 0.33
N PHE A 40 9.81 14.77 0.26
CA PHE A 40 11.04 14.27 0.85
C PHE A 40 12.03 15.42 1.12
N GLU A 41 13.04 15.16 1.93
CA GLU A 41 14.17 16.07 2.16
C GLU A 41 15.49 15.30 2.33
N ILE A 42 16.62 15.91 2.01
CA ILE A 42 17.94 15.34 2.31
C ILE A 42 18.33 15.73 3.73
N ILE A 43 18.23 14.79 4.67
CA ILE A 43 18.64 14.98 6.07
C ILE A 43 20.15 14.99 6.21
N SER A 44 20.84 14.11 5.47
CA SER A 44 22.31 14.02 5.49
C SER A 44 22.83 13.64 4.09
N PRO A 45 23.89 14.30 3.61
CA PRO A 45 24.62 15.43 4.22
C PRO A 45 23.88 16.76 4.07
N ILE A 46 23.67 17.49 5.16
CA ILE A 46 22.99 18.82 5.16
C ILE A 46 23.68 19.82 4.22
N SER A 47 24.99 19.70 4.06
CA SER A 47 25.78 20.56 3.15
C SER A 47 25.61 20.20 1.66
N GLY A 48 24.91 19.11 1.35
CA GLY A 48 24.87 18.52 0.00
C GLY A 48 26.21 17.92 -0.44
N VAL A 49 27.17 17.69 0.49
CA VAL A 49 28.50 17.16 0.17
C VAL A 49 28.84 16.00 1.09
N LEU A 50 29.05 14.82 0.50
CA LEU A 50 29.67 13.68 1.19
C LEU A 50 31.19 13.85 1.18
N THR A 51 31.80 13.75 2.36
CA THR A 51 33.26 13.78 2.50
C THR A 51 33.75 12.43 3.00
N PHE A 52 34.54 11.76 2.17
CA PHE A 52 35.21 10.50 2.50
C PHE A 52 36.61 10.81 3.02
N ALA A 53 36.85 10.56 4.29
CA ALA A 53 38.20 10.72 4.86
C ALA A 53 39.23 9.78 4.18
N PRO A 54 40.54 10.03 4.33
CA PRO A 54 41.55 9.16 3.79
C PRO A 54 41.36 7.68 4.21
N GLY A 55 41.16 6.80 3.22
CA GLY A 55 40.93 5.37 3.44
C GLY A 55 39.47 4.98 3.66
N GLU A 56 38.58 5.93 3.77
CA GLU A 56 37.14 5.67 3.85
C GLU A 56 36.58 5.37 2.45
N THR A 57 35.67 4.42 2.37
CA THR A 57 35.09 3.96 1.10
C THR A 57 33.58 3.91 1.06
N VAL A 58 32.93 4.13 2.22
CA VAL A 58 31.46 4.11 2.32
C VAL A 58 31.00 5.31 3.14
N GLN A 59 30.03 6.03 2.62
CA GLN A 59 29.26 7.08 3.28
C GLN A 59 27.77 6.87 2.99
N GLU A 60 26.91 7.58 3.68
CA GLU A 60 25.47 7.40 3.59
C GLU A 60 24.77 8.72 3.27
N VAL A 61 23.78 8.65 2.38
CA VAL A 61 22.79 9.70 2.20
C VAL A 61 21.54 9.28 2.96
N VAL A 62 21.07 10.13 3.86
CA VAL A 62 19.83 9.91 4.62
C VAL A 62 18.77 10.86 4.05
N ILE A 63 17.65 10.29 3.68
CA ILE A 63 16.52 10.99 3.08
C ILE A 63 15.34 10.83 4.02
N GLY A 64 14.76 11.94 4.49
CA GLY A 64 13.51 11.97 5.22
C GLY A 64 12.33 11.91 4.25
N ILE A 65 11.30 11.19 4.62
CA ILE A 65 10.06 11.08 3.86
C ILE A 65 8.97 11.84 4.60
N ASN A 66 8.30 12.72 3.88
CA ASN A 66 7.19 13.50 4.41
C ASN A 66 5.89 12.77 4.08
N GLU A 67 5.45 11.90 5.00
CA GLU A 67 4.16 11.26 4.91
C GLU A 67 3.02 12.29 4.79
N ARG A 68 2.09 12.03 3.89
CA ARG A 68 0.89 12.84 3.71
C ARG A 68 -0.36 12.00 3.99
N PRO A 69 -0.63 11.68 5.25
CA PRO A 69 -1.72 10.78 5.60
C PRO A 69 -3.05 11.36 5.12
N ASN A 70 -3.83 10.53 4.45
CA ASN A 70 -5.11 10.86 3.85
C ASN A 70 -5.07 11.70 2.56
N ASP A 71 -3.91 11.92 1.98
CA ASP A 71 -3.74 12.61 0.70
C ASP A 71 -3.22 11.60 -0.35
N ARG A 72 -4.13 10.94 -1.03
CA ARG A 72 -3.79 9.96 -2.07
C ARG A 72 -3.07 10.64 -3.22
N THR A 73 -1.75 10.46 -3.26
CA THR A 73 -0.87 11.07 -4.26
C THR A 73 -0.57 10.16 -5.45
N GLY A 74 -0.80 8.86 -5.28
CA GLY A 74 -0.19 7.82 -6.10
C GLY A 74 1.33 7.75 -5.88
N SER A 75 1.96 6.69 -6.36
CA SER A 75 3.41 6.55 -6.19
C SER A 75 4.17 7.72 -6.80
N LEU A 76 5.04 8.31 -6.00
CA LEU A 76 5.87 9.47 -6.35
C LEU A 76 7.31 9.01 -6.58
N ASP A 77 8.03 9.65 -7.51
CA ASP A 77 9.40 9.30 -7.82
C ASP A 77 10.31 10.53 -7.95
N PHE A 78 11.58 10.34 -7.62
CA PHE A 78 12.66 11.31 -7.82
C PHE A 78 13.98 10.57 -8.08
N THR A 79 15.01 11.29 -8.47
CA THR A 79 16.31 10.70 -8.75
C THR A 79 17.39 11.36 -7.88
N LEU A 80 18.12 10.55 -7.12
CA LEU A 80 19.32 10.94 -6.42
C LEU A 80 20.49 10.93 -7.40
N VAL A 81 21.33 11.99 -7.38
CA VAL A 81 22.47 12.18 -8.27
C VAL A 81 23.72 12.42 -7.45
N ILE A 82 24.82 11.77 -7.83
CA ILE A 82 26.14 11.93 -7.21
C ILE A 82 27.11 12.45 -8.27
N GLU A 83 27.83 13.55 -7.94
CA GLU A 83 28.85 14.14 -8.80
C GLU A 83 30.17 14.31 -8.05
N SER A 84 31.33 14.19 -8.74
CA SER A 84 32.61 14.36 -8.09
C SER A 84 32.98 15.86 -7.99
N LEU A 85 33.38 16.28 -6.79
CA LEU A 85 33.98 17.58 -6.53
C LEU A 85 35.50 17.49 -6.45
N THR A 86 36.07 16.28 -6.36
CA THR A 86 37.52 16.07 -6.25
C THR A 86 38.14 15.93 -7.64
N GLU A 87 39.13 16.78 -7.94
CA GLU A 87 39.83 16.77 -9.24
C GLU A 87 40.51 15.40 -9.46
N GLY A 88 40.36 14.86 -10.68
CA GLY A 88 40.91 13.56 -11.05
C GLY A 88 40.18 12.34 -10.51
N PHE A 89 39.11 12.56 -9.71
CA PHE A 89 38.23 11.49 -9.25
C PHE A 89 36.93 11.51 -10.07
N ASN A 90 36.64 10.41 -10.75
CA ASN A 90 35.46 10.28 -11.60
C ASN A 90 34.42 9.41 -10.94
N VAL A 91 33.17 9.82 -11.03
CA VAL A 91 32.03 8.96 -10.67
C VAL A 91 31.88 7.84 -11.71
N GLY A 92 31.49 6.64 -11.24
CA GLY A 92 31.29 5.50 -12.12
C GLY A 92 30.01 5.62 -12.97
N ASN A 93 29.69 4.57 -13.72
CA ASN A 93 28.50 4.52 -14.57
C ASN A 93 27.18 4.51 -13.77
N VAL A 94 27.24 4.22 -12.47
CA VAL A 94 26.10 4.19 -11.55
C VAL A 94 26.25 5.34 -10.56
N ASN A 95 25.95 6.54 -11.00
CA ASN A 95 25.98 7.76 -10.21
C ASN A 95 24.59 8.37 -9.98
N THR A 96 23.56 7.66 -10.37
CA THR A 96 22.16 8.04 -10.16
C THR A 96 21.36 6.87 -9.61
N ALA A 97 20.39 7.16 -8.75
CA ALA A 97 19.44 6.18 -8.23
C ALA A 97 18.02 6.74 -8.32
N LYS A 98 17.16 6.05 -9.08
CA LYS A 98 15.73 6.36 -9.08
C LYS A 98 15.09 5.78 -7.83
N LEU A 99 14.48 6.64 -7.05
CA LEU A 99 13.77 6.31 -5.81
C LEU A 99 12.27 6.49 -6.02
N THR A 100 11.48 5.65 -5.37
CA THR A 100 10.01 5.69 -5.47
C THR A 100 9.42 5.59 -4.08
N ILE A 101 8.61 6.56 -3.71
CA ILE A 101 7.75 6.59 -2.53
C ILE A 101 6.43 5.96 -2.95
N LYS A 102 6.04 4.89 -2.29
CA LYS A 102 4.75 4.25 -2.53
C LYS A 102 3.70 4.86 -1.64
N ASP A 103 2.65 5.35 -2.27
CA ASP A 103 1.44 5.81 -1.60
C ASP A 103 0.71 4.62 -0.98
N LEU A 104 0.46 4.68 0.31
CA LEU A 104 -0.31 3.70 1.07
C LEU A 104 -1.79 4.08 1.20
N ASP A 105 -2.16 5.30 0.80
CA ASP A 105 -3.52 5.80 0.87
C ASP A 105 -4.40 5.22 -0.25
N HIS A 106 -5.09 4.15 0.05
CA HIS A 106 -6.03 3.55 -0.89
C HIS A 106 -7.27 4.45 -1.06
N LYS A 107 -7.79 4.61 -2.30
CA LYS A 107 -8.95 5.47 -2.57
C LYS A 107 -10.23 5.07 -1.82
N TYR A 108 -10.29 3.81 -1.38
CA TYR A 108 -11.39 3.24 -0.60
C TYR A 108 -10.97 2.88 0.83
N LYS A 109 -9.99 3.58 1.40
CA LYS A 109 -9.47 3.31 2.74
C LYS A 109 -10.52 3.28 3.84
N ASP A 110 -11.60 4.05 3.68
CA ASP A 110 -12.72 4.05 4.63
C ASP A 110 -13.41 2.69 4.74
N PHE A 111 -13.23 1.80 3.77
CA PHE A 111 -13.76 0.43 3.76
C PHE A 111 -12.76 -0.61 4.24
N ILE A 112 -11.45 -0.30 4.19
CA ILE A 112 -10.38 -1.25 4.51
C ILE A 112 -10.27 -1.43 6.02
N GLY A 113 -10.14 -2.69 6.45
CA GLY A 113 -9.95 -3.05 7.85
C GLY A 113 -10.86 -4.18 8.31
N GLU A 114 -10.91 -4.35 9.63
CA GLU A 114 -11.79 -5.31 10.29
C GLU A 114 -13.14 -4.65 10.63
N TRP A 115 -14.21 -5.35 10.32
CA TRP A 115 -15.59 -4.89 10.50
C TRP A 115 -16.41 -5.87 11.33
N SER A 116 -17.18 -5.34 12.27
CA SER A 116 -18.19 -6.15 12.97
C SER A 116 -19.43 -6.26 12.09
N ALA A 117 -19.77 -7.47 11.71
CA ALA A 117 -20.96 -7.77 10.93
C ALA A 117 -22.03 -8.44 11.80
N THR A 118 -23.29 -8.17 11.50
CA THR A 118 -24.43 -8.79 12.17
C THR A 118 -25.47 -9.22 11.16
N ALA A 119 -26.11 -10.34 11.39
CA ALA A 119 -27.25 -10.80 10.59
C ALA A 119 -28.30 -11.47 11.45
N THR A 120 -29.53 -11.46 10.97
CA THR A 120 -30.62 -12.21 11.56
C THR A 120 -31.01 -13.35 10.60
N GLY A 121 -30.85 -14.57 11.04
CA GLY A 121 -31.25 -15.75 10.25
C GLY A 121 -32.80 -15.92 10.16
N GLU A 122 -33.25 -16.77 9.25
CA GLU A 122 -34.66 -17.05 9.03
C GLU A 122 -35.42 -17.51 10.31
N SER A 123 -34.71 -18.18 11.22
CA SER A 123 -35.24 -18.58 12.53
C SER A 123 -35.35 -17.44 13.54
N GLY A 124 -34.96 -16.23 13.20
CA GLY A 124 -34.88 -15.09 14.12
C GLY A 124 -33.62 -15.09 15.00
N ALA A 125 -32.68 -16.02 14.80
CA ALA A 125 -31.41 -16.05 15.51
C ALA A 125 -30.51 -14.92 15.01
N ASN A 126 -29.87 -14.20 15.95
CA ASN A 126 -28.91 -13.18 15.63
C ASN A 126 -27.49 -13.77 15.62
N TYR A 127 -26.73 -13.41 14.61
CA TYR A 127 -25.33 -13.78 14.44
C TYR A 127 -24.49 -12.52 14.48
N SER A 128 -23.30 -12.63 15.04
CA SER A 128 -22.30 -11.57 15.04
C SER A 128 -20.93 -12.18 14.77
N TRP A 129 -20.15 -11.57 13.88
CA TRP A 129 -18.80 -12.03 13.52
C TRP A 129 -17.94 -10.85 13.07
N THR A 130 -16.66 -11.14 12.83
CA THR A 130 -15.74 -10.20 12.22
C THR A 130 -15.50 -10.62 10.78
N MET A 131 -15.59 -9.66 9.87
CA MET A 131 -15.17 -9.79 8.49
C MET A 131 -14.02 -8.80 8.21
N THR A 132 -13.23 -9.05 7.17
CA THR A 132 -12.12 -8.16 6.80
C THR A 132 -12.32 -7.67 5.37
N VAL A 133 -12.00 -6.40 5.14
CA VAL A 133 -11.94 -5.80 3.80
C VAL A 133 -10.50 -5.39 3.54
N GLU A 134 -9.92 -5.88 2.45
CA GLU A 134 -8.54 -5.59 2.04
C GLU A 134 -8.51 -5.06 0.59
N PRO A 135 -7.49 -4.30 0.18
CA PRO A 135 -7.31 -3.94 -1.22
C PRO A 135 -6.92 -5.16 -2.04
N ASP A 136 -7.30 -5.19 -3.32
CA ASP A 136 -6.74 -6.14 -4.28
C ASP A 136 -5.39 -5.62 -4.77
N ASP A 137 -4.35 -6.49 -4.75
CA ASP A 137 -2.98 -6.10 -5.13
C ASP A 137 -2.82 -5.78 -6.63
N SER A 138 -3.76 -6.23 -7.45
CA SER A 138 -3.70 -6.11 -8.91
C SER A 138 -4.62 -5.05 -9.50
N ASP A 139 -5.69 -4.68 -8.78
CA ASP A 139 -6.70 -3.73 -9.24
C ASP A 139 -7.23 -2.87 -8.07
N GLU A 140 -6.81 -1.62 -8.03
CA GLU A 140 -7.23 -0.65 -6.99
C GLU A 140 -8.72 -0.26 -7.01
N GLU A 141 -9.47 -0.70 -8.02
CA GLU A 141 -10.93 -0.55 -8.07
C GLU A 141 -11.65 -1.66 -7.30
N ILE A 142 -10.92 -2.73 -6.96
CA ILE A 142 -11.47 -3.92 -6.29
C ILE A 142 -11.01 -3.96 -4.85
N LEU A 143 -11.96 -4.27 -3.97
CA LEU A 143 -11.70 -4.64 -2.58
C LEU A 143 -12.05 -6.12 -2.38
N LEU A 144 -11.28 -6.82 -1.57
CA LEU A 144 -11.52 -8.21 -1.20
C LEU A 144 -12.27 -8.25 0.13
N VAL A 145 -13.51 -8.71 0.11
CA VAL A 145 -14.32 -8.94 1.32
C VAL A 145 -14.11 -10.38 1.76
N LYS A 146 -13.54 -10.57 2.94
CA LYS A 146 -13.18 -11.87 3.51
C LYS A 146 -14.07 -12.21 4.70
N ASP A 147 -14.42 -13.50 4.80
CA ASP A 147 -15.22 -14.06 5.87
C ASP A 147 -16.61 -13.40 6.01
N LEU A 148 -17.23 -13.09 4.86
CA LEU A 148 -18.54 -12.44 4.79
C LEU A 148 -19.66 -13.30 5.40
N ASP A 149 -19.60 -14.62 5.24
CA ASP A 149 -20.60 -15.55 5.82
C ASP A 149 -19.90 -16.60 6.70
N PRO A 150 -19.99 -16.47 8.03
CA PRO A 150 -19.37 -17.41 8.95
C PRO A 150 -20.18 -18.72 9.09
N THR A 151 -21.43 -18.78 8.59
CA THR A 151 -22.34 -19.87 8.85
C THR A 151 -22.11 -21.06 7.93
N VAL A 152 -21.52 -20.87 6.78
CA VAL A 152 -21.30 -21.93 5.76
C VAL A 152 -20.03 -22.76 6.01
N GLY A 153 -19.22 -22.42 7.03
CA GLY A 153 -18.02 -23.17 7.39
C GLY A 153 -16.84 -22.94 6.44
N PHE A 154 -16.94 -22.01 5.50
CA PHE A 154 -15.84 -21.59 4.63
C PHE A 154 -15.01 -20.52 5.32
N LYS A 155 -13.67 -20.55 5.12
CA LYS A 155 -12.75 -19.59 5.72
C LYS A 155 -11.87 -18.96 4.66
N SER A 156 -11.57 -17.67 4.82
CA SER A 156 -10.64 -16.94 3.95
C SER A 156 -9.22 -17.52 4.02
N SER A 157 -8.81 -18.02 5.20
CA SER A 157 -7.52 -18.71 5.38
C SER A 157 -7.37 -20.01 4.57
N GLU A 158 -8.46 -20.55 4.04
CA GLU A 158 -8.49 -21.74 3.19
C GLU A 158 -8.71 -21.39 1.71
N GLY A 159 -8.72 -20.10 1.37
CA GLY A 159 -8.96 -19.60 0.00
C GLY A 159 -10.44 -19.54 -0.39
N TYR A 160 -11.37 -19.65 0.57
CA TYR A 160 -12.81 -19.54 0.37
C TYR A 160 -13.38 -18.31 1.08
N ASN A 161 -14.65 -17.99 0.85
CA ASN A 161 -15.34 -16.87 1.50
C ASN A 161 -14.58 -15.56 1.31
N ILE A 162 -14.03 -15.37 0.09
CA ILE A 162 -13.33 -14.17 -0.38
C ILE A 162 -14.07 -13.70 -1.63
N PHE A 163 -14.51 -12.45 -1.61
CA PHE A 163 -15.34 -11.89 -2.67
C PHE A 163 -14.75 -10.59 -3.19
N ASP A 164 -14.67 -10.47 -4.51
CA ASP A 164 -14.40 -9.20 -5.16
C ASP A 164 -15.58 -8.26 -4.96
N ALA A 165 -15.32 -7.08 -4.44
CA ALA A 165 -16.31 -6.04 -4.24
C ALA A 165 -15.85 -4.74 -4.90
N VAL A 166 -16.79 -3.99 -5.45
CA VAL A 166 -16.57 -2.65 -5.98
C VAL A 166 -17.36 -1.64 -5.15
N VAL A 167 -16.80 -0.45 -4.96
CA VAL A 167 -17.52 0.65 -4.31
C VAL A 167 -18.45 1.29 -5.32
N ASP A 168 -19.76 1.26 -5.05
CA ASP A 168 -20.76 1.85 -5.92
C ASP A 168 -20.92 3.38 -5.71
N SER A 169 -21.77 4.02 -6.51
CA SER A 169 -22.05 5.46 -6.44
C SER A 169 -22.68 5.91 -5.11
N ASN A 170 -23.27 4.98 -4.34
CA ASN A 170 -23.88 5.24 -3.04
C ASN A 170 -22.91 5.04 -1.88
N ARG A 171 -21.63 4.69 -2.19
CA ARG A 171 -20.61 4.30 -1.22
C ARG A 171 -20.97 3.03 -0.44
N SER A 172 -21.55 2.05 -1.11
CA SER A 172 -21.74 0.69 -0.62
C SER A 172 -20.76 -0.25 -1.30
N LEU A 173 -20.30 -1.29 -0.61
CA LEU A 173 -19.57 -2.40 -1.25
C LEU A 173 -20.56 -3.29 -1.97
N ARG A 174 -20.37 -3.44 -3.26
CA ARG A 174 -21.21 -4.31 -4.10
C ARG A 174 -20.44 -5.56 -4.50
N ILE A 175 -20.94 -6.72 -4.11
CA ILE A 175 -20.46 -8.03 -4.52
C ILE A 175 -21.42 -8.58 -5.58
N LYS A 176 -20.90 -9.04 -6.70
CA LYS A 176 -21.70 -9.54 -7.82
C LYS A 176 -22.44 -10.83 -7.44
N ALA A 177 -23.69 -10.91 -7.84
CA ALA A 177 -24.51 -12.12 -7.72
C ALA A 177 -23.82 -13.34 -8.36
N GLY A 178 -23.82 -14.47 -7.66
CA GLY A 178 -23.20 -15.70 -8.14
C GLY A 178 -21.69 -15.78 -7.93
N SER A 179 -21.10 -14.82 -7.18
CA SER A 179 -19.68 -14.91 -6.79
C SER A 179 -19.46 -16.19 -5.95
N PHE A 180 -18.38 -16.89 -6.30
CA PHE A 180 -18.03 -18.17 -5.68
C PHE A 180 -17.68 -18.01 -4.20
N ALA A 181 -18.32 -18.77 -3.34
CA ALA A 181 -18.09 -18.74 -1.89
C ALA A 181 -17.21 -19.89 -1.39
N GLY A 182 -17.31 -21.06 -2.00
CA GLY A 182 -16.55 -22.23 -1.59
C GLY A 182 -17.15 -23.54 -2.09
N VAL A 183 -16.55 -24.66 -1.69
CA VAL A 183 -17.00 -26.03 -2.01
C VAL A 183 -17.35 -26.79 -0.74
N LEU A 184 -18.53 -27.32 -0.64
CA LEU A 184 -18.97 -28.20 0.45
C LEU A 184 -19.53 -29.50 -0.12
N GLN A 185 -19.01 -30.64 0.33
CA GLN A 185 -19.45 -31.99 -0.11
C GLN A 185 -19.41 -32.16 -1.64
N GLY A 186 -18.48 -31.47 -2.34
CA GLY A 186 -18.33 -31.55 -3.79
C GLY A 186 -19.30 -30.68 -4.58
N ALA A 187 -20.06 -29.80 -3.94
CA ALA A 187 -20.93 -28.82 -4.57
C ALA A 187 -20.33 -27.41 -4.41
N ASP A 188 -20.39 -26.61 -5.48
CA ASP A 188 -19.99 -25.21 -5.47
C ASP A 188 -21.10 -24.36 -4.84
N TYR A 189 -20.70 -23.45 -3.97
CA TYR A 189 -21.58 -22.47 -3.35
C TYR A 189 -21.27 -21.07 -3.87
N ALA A 190 -22.31 -20.27 -4.04
CA ALA A 190 -22.20 -18.88 -4.49
C ALA A 190 -23.13 -17.98 -3.65
N ILE A 191 -22.75 -16.68 -3.57
CA ILE A 191 -23.50 -15.70 -2.80
C ILE A 191 -24.52 -14.98 -3.69
N TYR A 192 -25.71 -14.67 -3.11
CA TYR A 192 -26.77 -13.91 -3.73
C TYR A 192 -27.53 -13.11 -2.67
N ALA A 193 -28.02 -11.94 -3.03
CA ALA A 193 -29.07 -11.30 -2.26
C ALA A 193 -30.40 -12.05 -2.42
N ILE A 194 -31.26 -11.98 -1.39
CA ILE A 194 -32.61 -12.58 -1.40
C ILE A 194 -33.60 -11.40 -1.34
N ASP A 195 -34.58 -11.39 -2.25
CA ASP A 195 -35.65 -10.42 -2.20
C ASP A 195 -36.70 -10.70 -1.10
N GLN A 196 -37.67 -9.79 -0.91
CA GLN A 196 -38.73 -9.95 0.11
C GLN A 196 -39.61 -11.14 -0.10
N ALA A 197 -39.64 -11.71 -1.30
CA ALA A 197 -40.42 -12.92 -1.62
C ALA A 197 -39.62 -14.23 -1.43
N GLY A 198 -38.32 -14.11 -1.06
CA GLY A 198 -37.44 -15.26 -0.83
C GLY A 198 -36.74 -15.79 -2.08
N TYR A 199 -36.76 -15.03 -3.19
CA TYR A 199 -36.06 -15.42 -4.42
C TYR A 199 -34.65 -14.80 -4.48
N LEU A 200 -33.70 -15.54 -5.06
CA LEU A 200 -32.34 -15.02 -5.34
C LEU A 200 -32.45 -13.84 -6.29
N SER A 201 -32.00 -12.67 -5.88
CA SER A 201 -32.33 -11.42 -6.56
C SER A 201 -31.14 -10.47 -6.74
N GLY A 202 -30.05 -10.94 -7.23
CA GLY A 202 -28.99 -10.03 -7.68
C GLY A 202 -27.82 -9.85 -6.71
N ASP A 203 -27.16 -8.70 -6.84
CA ASP A 203 -25.92 -8.40 -6.13
C ASP A 203 -26.12 -8.20 -4.63
N VAL A 204 -25.08 -8.49 -3.85
CA VAL A 204 -25.05 -8.25 -2.40
C VAL A 204 -24.44 -6.87 -2.16
N TYR A 205 -25.07 -6.09 -1.29
CA TYR A 205 -24.61 -4.76 -0.90
C TYR A 205 -24.32 -4.71 0.59
N LEU A 206 -23.16 -4.12 0.93
CA LEU A 206 -22.75 -3.89 2.32
C LEU A 206 -22.61 -2.39 2.53
N ASP A 207 -23.39 -1.85 3.45
CA ASP A 207 -23.38 -0.43 3.78
C ASP A 207 -22.59 -0.18 5.06
N ILE A 208 -21.68 0.82 5.02
CA ILE A 208 -20.97 1.24 6.22
C ILE A 208 -21.94 2.03 7.12
N SER A 209 -22.02 1.62 8.40
CA SER A 209 -22.80 2.36 9.39
C SER A 209 -22.23 3.75 9.65
N SER A 210 -23.07 4.65 10.17
CA SER A 210 -22.70 6.04 10.45
C SER A 210 -21.62 6.19 11.52
N ASP A 211 -21.44 5.16 12.37
CA ASP A 211 -20.39 5.12 13.40
C ASP A 211 -19.05 4.59 12.84
N ARG A 212 -19.02 4.15 11.58
CA ARG A 212 -17.86 3.58 10.89
C ARG A 212 -17.22 2.38 11.58
N HIS A 213 -17.95 1.63 12.40
CA HIS A 213 -17.48 0.46 13.14
C HIS A 213 -18.22 -0.81 12.77
N THR A 214 -19.37 -0.68 12.10
CA THR A 214 -20.20 -1.82 11.68
C THR A 214 -20.57 -1.70 10.20
N MET A 215 -20.71 -2.84 9.58
CA MET A 215 -21.12 -2.97 8.18
C MET A 215 -22.31 -3.93 8.08
#